data_3a9b1577d7051d01bd30f3a687ca5ba1
#
_entry.id   3a9b1577d7051d01bd30f3a687ca5ba1
#
_cell.length_a   1.000
_cell.length_b   1.000
_cell.length_c   1.000
_cell.angle_alpha   90.00
_cell.angle_beta   90.00
_cell.angle_gamma   90.00
#
_symmetry.space_group_name_H-M   'P 1'
#
loop_
_entity.id
_entity.type
_entity.pdbx_description
1 polymer ?
#
loop_
_entity_poly.entity_id
_entity_poly.type
_entity_poly.pdbx_seq_one_letter_code
_entity_poly.pdbx_strand_id
1 'polypeptide(L)'
;MRILFVIDGLPGGGAEKVVLTLAAQFLRDGDRVSLISLRDVCEYPLPEGLDYQVVADRCRKPWRKLTELSRRARQLDAAVVRAEQQGQFDLVLSNLHKTDRIVARSRALRERNVWFCLHGVFSASYLGHRTGFDRWMKQQKIKRIYQGRNVVTVSDAVGRDLVEEFALRPAQLKTIYNPFDITALRAEAEADSERPDGDYLIHVGRFHPGKRHDRLLEAYAQSGIDAPLVLLGQGKPEQEQRLRQLAKTLHIDDRVWFKGFQKNPLPWIKGARMLVLSSDSEGFGNVVVEDRKSV
;
A
#
# COMPACT_ATOMS: atom_id res chain seq x y z
N MET A 1 8.94 2.22 24.09
CA MET A 1 9.97 2.37 23.04
C MET A 1 9.77 3.68 22.29
N ARG A 2 10.78 4.13 21.50
CA ARG A 2 10.63 5.20 20.53
C ARG A 2 10.67 4.63 19.12
N ILE A 3 9.58 4.76 18.40
CA ILE A 3 9.36 4.10 17.11
C ILE A 3 9.24 5.17 16.03
N LEU A 4 9.96 5.01 14.92
CA LEU A 4 9.86 5.85 13.75
C LEU A 4 9.29 5.08 12.58
N PHE A 5 8.19 5.54 12.03
CA PHE A 5 7.71 5.14 10.71
C PHE A 5 8.19 6.13 9.64
N VAL A 6 8.66 5.62 8.52
CA VAL A 6 8.97 6.44 7.32
C VAL A 6 8.16 5.90 6.14
N ILE A 7 7.43 6.80 5.47
CA ILE A 7 6.56 6.45 4.33
C ILE A 7 6.61 7.53 3.24
N ASP A 8 6.31 7.17 1.98
CA ASP A 8 6.33 8.15 0.87
C ASP A 8 5.19 9.18 0.97
N GLY A 9 4.05 8.84 1.54
CA GLY A 9 2.86 9.68 1.77
C GLY A 9 1.69 8.81 2.22
N LEU A 10 0.55 9.42 2.50
CA LEU A 10 -0.68 8.76 2.97
C LEU A 10 -1.86 9.01 2.00
N PRO A 11 -1.75 8.61 0.70
CA PRO A 11 -2.77 8.91 -0.32
C PRO A 11 -3.94 7.90 -0.37
N GLY A 12 -4.30 7.26 0.73
CA GLY A 12 -5.48 6.38 0.78
C GLY A 12 -5.25 4.93 0.32
N GLY A 13 -4.06 4.35 0.52
CA GLY A 13 -3.76 2.96 0.16
C GLY A 13 -3.76 2.00 1.35
N GLY A 14 -3.76 0.69 1.06
CA GLY A 14 -3.77 -0.34 2.09
C GLY A 14 -2.51 -0.39 2.97
N ALA A 15 -1.33 -0.11 2.40
CA ALA A 15 -0.08 -0.06 3.16
C ALA A 15 -0.07 1.11 4.16
N GLU A 16 -0.63 2.25 3.76
CA GLU A 16 -0.78 3.44 4.59
C GLU A 16 -1.73 3.17 5.77
N LYS A 17 -2.85 2.48 5.52
CA LYS A 17 -3.79 2.05 6.58
C LYS A 17 -3.09 1.13 7.59
N VAL A 18 -2.27 0.17 7.13
CA VAL A 18 -1.47 -0.71 7.99
C VAL A 18 -0.53 0.08 8.88
N VAL A 19 0.21 1.05 8.33
CA VAL A 19 1.13 1.90 9.10
C VAL A 19 0.39 2.68 10.20
N LEU A 20 -0.76 3.27 9.87
CA LEU A 20 -1.56 4.03 10.85
C LEU A 20 -2.19 3.13 11.92
N THR A 21 -2.65 1.92 11.56
CA THR A 21 -3.16 0.93 12.51
C THR A 21 -2.07 0.50 13.50
N LEU A 22 -0.85 0.21 13.00
CA LEU A 22 0.28 -0.11 13.87
C LEU A 22 0.70 1.07 14.75
N ALA A 23 0.75 2.29 14.19
CA ALA A 23 1.08 3.50 14.94
C ALA A 23 0.08 3.73 16.08
N ALA A 24 -1.22 3.61 15.80
CA ALA A 24 -2.27 3.73 16.81
C ALA A 24 -2.13 2.67 17.92
N GLN A 25 -1.77 1.42 17.56
CA GLN A 25 -1.59 0.37 18.55
C GLN A 25 -0.37 0.64 19.45
N PHE A 26 0.79 1.00 18.88
CA PHE A 26 1.97 1.34 19.66
C PHE A 26 1.74 2.53 20.61
N LEU A 27 0.97 3.54 20.18
CA LEU A 27 0.56 4.66 21.05
C LEU A 27 -0.30 4.19 22.21
N ARG A 28 -1.28 3.30 21.98
CA ARG A 28 -2.10 2.68 23.02
C ARG A 28 -1.27 1.86 24.01
N ASP A 29 -0.21 1.21 23.53
CA ASP A 29 0.73 0.44 24.36
C ASP A 29 1.71 1.32 25.15
N GLY A 30 1.61 2.65 25.03
CA GLY A 30 2.42 3.63 25.76
C GLY A 30 3.77 3.95 25.09
N ASP A 31 3.98 3.53 23.86
CA ASP A 31 5.17 3.85 23.07
C ASP A 31 5.09 5.29 22.52
N ARG A 32 6.25 5.89 22.25
CA ARG A 32 6.35 7.16 21.54
C ARG A 32 6.53 6.90 20.06
N VAL A 33 5.57 7.36 19.25
CA VAL A 33 5.56 7.08 17.81
C VAL A 33 5.70 8.37 17.02
N SER A 34 6.70 8.40 16.13
CA SER A 34 6.88 9.44 15.13
C SER A 34 6.64 8.86 13.72
N LEU A 35 6.03 9.63 12.84
CA LEU A 35 5.82 9.28 11.43
C LEU A 35 6.34 10.38 10.53
N ILE A 36 7.32 10.07 9.70
CA ILE A 36 7.86 10.96 8.67
C ILE A 36 7.25 10.59 7.32
N SER A 37 6.46 11.50 6.77
CA SER A 37 5.96 11.43 5.39
C SER A 37 6.90 12.17 4.44
N LEU A 38 7.32 11.51 3.36
CA LEU A 38 8.22 12.10 2.37
C LEU A 38 7.49 12.91 1.28
N ARG A 39 6.16 12.95 1.32
CA ARG A 39 5.30 13.81 0.50
C ARG A 39 4.22 14.45 1.36
N ASP A 40 3.80 15.63 0.95
CA ASP A 40 2.70 16.38 1.56
C ASP A 40 1.35 15.89 0.99
N VAL A 41 0.97 14.67 1.36
CA VAL A 41 -0.32 14.05 1.00
C VAL A 41 -0.78 13.19 2.17
N CYS A 42 -1.95 13.55 2.74
CA CYS A 42 -2.56 12.81 3.85
C CYS A 42 -4.09 12.78 3.69
N GLU A 43 -4.64 11.63 3.32
CA GLU A 43 -6.08 11.39 3.14
C GLU A 43 -6.72 10.67 4.35
N TYR A 44 -5.90 10.26 5.32
CA TYR A 44 -6.36 9.56 6.51
C TYR A 44 -6.37 10.47 7.74
N PRO A 45 -7.30 10.27 8.69
CA PRO A 45 -7.18 10.83 10.02
C PRO A 45 -5.93 10.25 10.70
N LEU A 46 -5.18 11.11 11.36
CA LEU A 46 -3.99 10.70 12.10
C LEU A 46 -4.37 10.28 13.52
N PRO A 47 -3.78 9.21 14.07
CA PRO A 47 -3.97 8.82 15.47
C PRO A 47 -3.58 9.95 16.42
N GLU A 48 -4.35 10.11 17.50
CA GLU A 48 -4.05 11.06 18.57
C GLU A 48 -2.70 10.70 19.22
N GLY A 49 -1.86 11.71 19.48
CA GLY A 49 -0.53 11.52 20.06
C GLY A 49 0.57 11.14 19.06
N LEU A 50 0.24 10.95 17.76
CA LEU A 50 1.23 10.70 16.73
C LEU A 50 2.04 11.96 16.40
N ASP A 51 3.37 11.90 16.56
CA ASP A 51 4.29 12.95 16.07
C ASP A 51 4.44 12.81 14.55
N TYR A 52 3.67 13.61 13.80
CA TYR A 52 3.63 13.57 12.34
C TYR A 52 4.44 14.71 11.71
N GLN A 53 5.40 14.38 10.85
CA GLN A 53 6.23 15.34 10.15
C GLN A 53 6.24 15.08 8.64
N VAL A 54 6.06 16.14 7.85
CA VAL A 54 6.21 16.12 6.38
C VAL A 54 7.61 16.61 5.98
N VAL A 55 8.33 15.78 5.20
CA VAL A 55 9.66 16.08 4.65
C VAL A 55 9.59 16.05 3.13
N ALA A 56 8.84 16.98 2.55
CA ALA A 56 8.62 17.04 1.11
C ALA A 56 9.82 17.64 0.36
N ASP A 57 10.15 17.05 -0.78
CA ASP A 57 11.17 17.60 -1.69
C ASP A 57 10.58 18.69 -2.59
N ARG A 58 10.97 19.95 -2.32
CA ARG A 58 10.53 21.14 -3.06
C ARG A 58 11.48 21.54 -4.21
N CYS A 59 12.43 20.68 -4.60
CA CYS A 59 13.39 20.98 -5.65
C CYS A 59 12.72 21.08 -7.04
N ARG A 60 12.90 22.21 -7.72
CA ARG A 60 12.36 22.47 -9.09
C ARG A 60 13.44 22.46 -10.19
N LYS A 61 14.72 22.15 -9.87
CA LYS A 61 15.84 22.21 -10.84
C LYS A 61 15.68 21.17 -11.96
N PRO A 62 16.15 21.43 -13.20
CA PRO A 62 16.01 20.51 -14.33
C PRO A 62 16.57 19.11 -14.05
N TRP A 63 17.73 19.01 -13.42
CA TRP A 63 18.39 17.72 -13.04
C TRP A 63 17.90 17.13 -11.73
N ARG A 64 16.76 17.58 -11.19
CA ARG A 64 16.18 17.11 -9.92
C ARG A 64 16.06 15.56 -9.84
N LYS A 65 15.76 14.89 -10.95
CA LYS A 65 15.59 13.43 -11.00
C LYS A 65 16.90 12.68 -10.73
N LEU A 66 18.04 13.18 -11.18
CA LEU A 66 19.35 12.53 -10.99
C LEU A 66 19.80 12.57 -9.52
N THR A 67 19.51 13.64 -8.81
CA THR A 67 19.92 13.87 -7.42
C THR A 67 18.82 13.59 -6.39
N GLU A 68 17.62 13.19 -6.84
CA GLU A 68 16.43 13.05 -5.98
C GLU A 68 16.70 12.20 -4.75
N LEU A 69 17.18 10.97 -4.93
CA LEU A 69 17.36 10.05 -3.81
C LEU A 69 18.36 10.54 -2.77
N SER A 70 19.50 11.08 -3.21
CA SER A 70 20.53 11.57 -2.31
C SER A 70 20.11 12.87 -1.60
N ARG A 71 19.35 13.73 -2.27
CA ARG A 71 18.79 14.95 -1.69
C ARG A 71 17.74 14.62 -0.65
N ARG A 72 16.80 13.74 -0.98
CA ARG A 72 15.74 13.29 -0.06
C ARG A 72 16.30 12.55 1.14
N ALA A 73 17.36 11.75 0.96
CA ALA A 73 18.06 11.11 2.07
C ALA A 73 18.67 12.13 3.03
N ARG A 74 19.31 13.20 2.52
CA ARG A 74 19.84 14.30 3.37
C ARG A 74 18.72 15.07 4.09
N GLN A 75 17.58 15.28 3.45
CA GLN A 75 16.41 15.91 4.08
C GLN A 75 15.85 15.03 5.21
N LEU A 76 15.76 13.70 4.95
CA LEU A 76 15.39 12.72 5.98
C LEU A 76 16.39 12.72 7.14
N ASP A 77 17.71 12.71 6.86
CA ASP A 77 18.76 12.76 7.89
C ASP A 77 18.57 13.97 8.81
N ALA A 78 18.33 15.15 8.23
CA ALA A 78 18.10 16.36 9.03
C ALA A 78 16.82 16.28 9.89
N ALA A 79 15.78 15.62 9.41
CA ALA A 79 14.54 15.42 10.17
C ALA A 79 14.75 14.41 11.32
N VAL A 80 15.43 13.29 11.04
CA VAL A 80 15.76 12.27 12.04
C VAL A 80 16.63 12.87 13.15
N VAL A 81 17.70 13.61 12.80
CA VAL A 81 18.58 14.25 13.80
C VAL A 81 17.81 15.21 14.70
N ARG A 82 16.87 15.99 14.15
CA ARG A 82 16.02 16.87 14.97
C ARG A 82 15.09 16.07 15.90
N ALA A 83 14.45 15.04 15.40
CA ALA A 83 13.56 14.19 16.19
C ALA A 83 14.31 13.44 17.31
N GLU A 84 15.57 13.05 17.05
CA GLU A 84 16.43 12.36 18.01
C GLU A 84 17.03 13.26 19.10
N GLN A 85 16.84 14.60 19.04
CA GLN A 85 17.18 15.49 20.17
C GLN A 85 16.43 15.12 21.46
N GLN A 86 15.27 14.47 21.35
CA GLN A 86 14.49 13.93 22.47
C GLN A 86 14.83 12.47 22.83
N GLY A 87 15.89 11.90 22.28
CA GLY A 87 16.35 10.52 22.44
C GLY A 87 16.37 9.74 21.10
N GLN A 88 17.15 8.69 21.03
CA GLN A 88 17.28 7.87 19.83
C GLN A 88 16.03 7.01 19.57
N PHE A 89 15.80 6.65 18.31
CA PHE A 89 14.78 5.68 17.95
C PHE A 89 15.27 4.25 18.19
N ASP A 90 14.48 3.47 18.92
CA ASP A 90 14.74 2.05 19.20
C ASP A 90 14.43 1.17 17.99
N LEU A 91 13.42 1.58 17.19
CA LEU A 91 12.93 0.88 16.01
C LEU A 91 12.58 1.86 14.91
N VAL A 92 13.02 1.55 13.68
CA VAL A 92 12.67 2.32 12.49
C VAL A 92 12.02 1.39 11.46
N LEU A 93 10.80 1.73 11.02
CA LEU A 93 10.02 0.97 10.06
C LEU A 93 9.90 1.76 8.75
N SER A 94 10.63 1.33 7.71
CA SER A 94 10.57 1.92 6.38
C SER A 94 9.50 1.23 5.55
N ASN A 95 8.57 1.99 4.97
CA ASN A 95 7.41 1.45 4.28
C ASN A 95 7.35 1.93 2.83
N LEU A 96 7.12 1.03 1.91
CA LEU A 96 7.07 1.21 0.46
C LEU A 96 8.46 1.39 -0.19
N HIS A 97 8.65 0.70 -1.31
CA HIS A 97 9.94 0.62 -2.01
C HIS A 97 10.60 1.98 -2.33
N LYS A 98 9.81 3.01 -2.64
CA LYS A 98 10.36 4.33 -2.93
C LYS A 98 10.99 4.95 -1.69
N THR A 99 10.35 4.80 -0.54
CA THR A 99 10.88 5.19 0.78
C THR A 99 12.13 4.41 1.11
N ASP A 100 12.11 3.09 0.91
CA ASP A 100 13.22 2.19 1.20
C ASP A 100 14.49 2.61 0.46
N ARG A 101 14.37 3.06 -0.79
CA ARG A 101 15.50 3.60 -1.56
C ARG A 101 16.12 4.84 -0.96
N ILE A 102 15.36 5.62 -0.22
CA ILE A 102 15.79 6.86 0.46
C ILE A 102 16.39 6.50 1.81
N VAL A 103 15.69 5.70 2.63
CA VAL A 103 16.15 5.22 3.94
C VAL A 103 17.45 4.44 3.80
N ALA A 104 17.58 3.58 2.78
CA ALA A 104 18.82 2.85 2.49
C ALA A 104 20.06 3.74 2.23
N ARG A 105 19.87 5.03 1.94
CA ARG A 105 20.91 6.04 1.71
C ARG A 105 21.08 7.00 2.88
N SER A 106 20.20 6.94 3.86
CA SER A 106 20.26 7.76 5.06
C SER A 106 21.54 7.45 5.85
N ARG A 107 22.24 8.50 6.27
CA ARG A 107 23.42 8.38 7.16
C ARG A 107 23.00 8.33 8.62
N ALA A 108 21.98 9.09 8.99
CA ALA A 108 21.46 9.13 10.35
C ALA A 108 20.86 7.78 10.79
N LEU A 109 20.30 7.02 9.85
CA LEU A 109 19.68 5.72 10.13
C LEU A 109 20.59 4.51 9.93
N ARG A 110 21.87 4.71 9.54
CA ARG A 110 22.79 3.61 9.19
C ARG A 110 23.02 2.62 10.33
N GLU A 111 23.12 3.12 11.54
CA GLU A 111 23.42 2.34 12.76
C GLU A 111 22.16 2.14 13.63
N ARG A 112 20.99 2.41 13.09
CA ARG A 112 19.71 2.21 13.77
C ARG A 112 19.13 0.84 13.44
N ASN A 113 18.26 0.34 14.30
CA ASN A 113 17.50 -0.88 14.07
C ASN A 113 16.41 -0.62 13.01
N VAL A 114 16.79 -0.65 11.73
CA VAL A 114 15.90 -0.38 10.59
C VAL A 114 15.35 -1.68 10.03
N TRP A 115 14.03 -1.75 9.89
CA TRP A 115 13.32 -2.82 9.19
C TRP A 115 12.62 -2.26 7.96
N PHE A 116 12.78 -2.95 6.85
CA PHE A 116 12.14 -2.62 5.57
C PHE A 116 10.87 -3.44 5.43
N CYS A 117 9.70 -2.76 5.43
CA CYS A 117 8.38 -3.39 5.39
C CYS A 117 7.88 -3.47 3.95
N LEU A 118 7.76 -4.67 3.42
CA LEU A 118 7.36 -4.94 2.04
C LEU A 118 5.89 -5.32 1.96
N HIS A 119 5.12 -4.50 1.26
CA HIS A 119 3.67 -4.61 1.14
C HIS A 119 3.19 -5.24 -0.18
N GLY A 120 4.09 -5.73 -1.02
CA GLY A 120 3.73 -6.31 -2.32
C GLY A 120 4.82 -7.14 -2.95
N VAL A 121 4.43 -7.96 -3.91
CA VAL A 121 5.29 -8.85 -4.70
C VAL A 121 6.09 -8.03 -5.71
N PHE A 122 7.42 -8.09 -5.65
CA PHE A 122 8.29 -7.29 -6.50
C PHE A 122 8.47 -7.88 -7.90
N SER A 123 8.44 -9.19 -8.06
CA SER A 123 8.52 -9.82 -9.39
C SER A 123 7.39 -9.33 -10.28
N ALA A 124 6.16 -9.30 -9.77
CA ALA A 124 5.00 -8.81 -10.50
C ALA A 124 5.07 -7.30 -10.80
N SER A 125 5.40 -6.49 -9.78
CA SER A 125 5.33 -5.02 -9.91
C SER A 125 6.58 -4.38 -10.51
N TYR A 126 7.77 -4.99 -10.33
CA TYR A 126 9.05 -4.43 -10.73
C TYR A 126 9.69 -5.11 -11.94
N LEU A 127 9.63 -6.44 -12.00
CA LEU A 127 10.18 -7.18 -13.14
C LEU A 127 9.16 -7.26 -14.28
N GLY A 128 7.91 -7.61 -13.99
CA GLY A 128 6.87 -7.76 -15.00
C GLY A 128 7.34 -8.71 -16.11
N HIS A 129 7.13 -8.34 -17.36
CA HIS A 129 7.53 -9.12 -18.53
C HIS A 129 8.98 -8.87 -19.00
N ARG A 130 9.81 -8.21 -18.19
CA ARG A 130 11.20 -7.91 -18.57
C ARG A 130 12.05 -9.16 -18.60
N THR A 131 12.97 -9.21 -19.58
CA THR A 131 13.89 -10.32 -19.78
C THR A 131 15.34 -9.81 -19.91
N GLY A 132 16.31 -10.71 -19.92
CA GLY A 132 17.72 -10.43 -20.19
C GLY A 132 18.32 -9.35 -19.29
N PHE A 133 19.09 -8.44 -19.88
CA PHE A 133 19.87 -7.43 -19.19
C PHE A 133 19.01 -6.43 -18.39
N ASP A 134 17.84 -6.02 -18.90
CA ASP A 134 16.94 -5.10 -18.17
C ASP A 134 16.38 -5.75 -16.90
N ARG A 135 16.01 -7.05 -16.95
CA ARG A 135 15.60 -7.82 -15.77
C ARG A 135 16.75 -7.87 -14.76
N TRP A 136 17.95 -8.23 -15.19
CA TRP A 136 19.13 -8.29 -14.34
C TRP A 136 19.43 -6.94 -13.67
N MET A 137 19.41 -5.83 -14.44
CA MET A 137 19.61 -4.49 -13.88
C MET A 137 18.57 -4.14 -12.79
N LYS A 138 17.32 -4.52 -13.00
CA LYS A 138 16.26 -4.29 -12.00
C LYS A 138 16.50 -5.12 -10.75
N GLN A 139 16.86 -6.38 -10.89
CA GLN A 139 17.23 -7.25 -9.76
C GLN A 139 18.41 -6.65 -8.97
N GLN A 140 19.45 -6.15 -9.62
CA GLN A 140 20.59 -5.51 -8.93
C GLN A 140 20.15 -4.24 -8.15
N LYS A 141 19.18 -3.47 -8.67
CA LYS A 141 18.64 -2.31 -7.94
C LYS A 141 17.91 -2.73 -6.65
N ILE A 142 17.16 -3.81 -6.70
CA ILE A 142 16.49 -4.38 -5.52
C ILE A 142 17.52 -4.92 -4.53
N LYS A 143 18.50 -5.71 -5.00
CA LYS A 143 19.58 -6.24 -4.16
C LYS A 143 20.31 -5.15 -3.38
N ARG A 144 20.67 -4.04 -4.01
CA ARG A 144 21.37 -2.92 -3.36
C ARG A 144 20.60 -2.32 -2.16
N ILE A 145 19.27 -2.53 -2.10
CA ILE A 145 18.43 -1.96 -1.05
C ILE A 145 18.26 -2.96 0.10
N TYR A 146 18.04 -4.24 -0.20
CA TYR A 146 17.58 -5.20 0.82
C TYR A 146 18.61 -6.26 1.19
N GLN A 147 19.68 -6.44 0.40
CA GLN A 147 20.73 -7.39 0.71
C GLN A 147 21.39 -7.10 2.05
N GLY A 148 21.44 -8.09 2.96
CA GLY A 148 22.06 -7.99 4.27
C GLY A 148 21.32 -7.06 5.24
N ARG A 149 20.03 -6.75 5.02
CA ARG A 149 19.22 -5.87 5.88
C ARG A 149 18.04 -6.62 6.49
N ASN A 150 17.47 -6.05 7.56
CA ASN A 150 16.28 -6.62 8.17
C ASN A 150 15.05 -6.29 7.34
N VAL A 151 14.27 -7.31 7.02
CA VAL A 151 13.08 -7.21 6.15
C VAL A 151 11.89 -7.85 6.85
N VAL A 152 10.77 -7.14 6.84
CA VAL A 152 9.45 -7.66 7.18
C VAL A 152 8.63 -7.76 5.90
N THR A 153 7.96 -8.89 5.70
CA THR A 153 7.03 -9.11 4.59
C THR A 153 5.63 -9.33 5.12
N VAL A 154 4.63 -8.81 4.41
CA VAL A 154 3.22 -8.91 4.83
C VAL A 154 2.60 -10.28 4.55
N SER A 155 3.32 -11.14 3.84
CA SER A 155 2.95 -12.55 3.61
C SER A 155 4.18 -13.38 3.24
N ASP A 156 4.07 -14.70 3.40
CA ASP A 156 5.11 -15.65 2.99
C ASP A 156 5.36 -15.61 1.48
N ALA A 157 4.33 -15.33 0.69
CA ALA A 157 4.47 -15.17 -0.76
C ALA A 157 5.40 -14.00 -1.12
N VAL A 158 5.30 -12.87 -0.42
CA VAL A 158 6.20 -11.72 -0.60
C VAL A 158 7.62 -12.08 -0.16
N GLY A 159 7.78 -12.84 0.92
CA GLY A 159 9.07 -13.32 1.39
C GLY A 159 9.74 -14.28 0.41
N ARG A 160 9.00 -15.27 -0.10
CA ARG A 160 9.49 -16.19 -1.14
C ARG A 160 9.89 -15.48 -2.42
N ASP A 161 9.06 -14.56 -2.91
CA ASP A 161 9.37 -13.75 -4.10
C ASP A 161 10.72 -13.03 -3.96
N LEU A 162 11.00 -12.49 -2.80
CA LEU A 162 12.26 -11.79 -2.54
C LEU A 162 13.48 -12.71 -2.59
N VAL A 163 13.36 -13.90 -2.02
CA VAL A 163 14.45 -14.88 -1.97
C VAL A 163 14.63 -15.59 -3.31
N GLU A 164 13.56 -16.04 -3.93
CA GLU A 164 13.61 -16.86 -5.14
C GLU A 164 13.86 -16.04 -6.40
N GLU A 165 13.06 -14.98 -6.61
CA GLU A 165 13.14 -14.18 -7.83
C GLU A 165 14.31 -13.19 -7.85
N PHE A 166 14.77 -12.75 -6.68
CA PHE A 166 15.88 -11.80 -6.57
C PHE A 166 17.15 -12.41 -5.97
N ALA A 167 17.12 -13.67 -5.57
CA ALA A 167 18.23 -14.35 -4.87
C ALA A 167 18.79 -13.48 -3.74
N LEU A 168 17.91 -12.90 -2.92
CA LEU A 168 18.26 -12.03 -1.81
C LEU A 168 18.57 -12.86 -0.56
N ARG A 169 19.53 -12.35 0.21
CA ARG A 169 19.85 -12.88 1.55
C ARG A 169 19.77 -11.71 2.54
N PRO A 170 18.58 -11.41 3.08
CA PRO A 170 18.40 -10.45 4.16
C PRO A 170 19.19 -10.86 5.39
N ALA A 171 19.56 -9.91 6.26
CA ALA A 171 20.15 -10.23 7.58
C ALA A 171 19.13 -10.94 8.46
N GLN A 172 17.90 -10.46 8.43
CA GLN A 172 16.73 -11.12 9.00
C GLN A 172 15.56 -10.98 8.02
N LEU A 173 14.76 -12.03 7.88
CA LEU A 173 13.51 -12.02 7.13
C LEU A 173 12.41 -12.53 8.05
N LYS A 174 11.38 -11.73 8.26
CA LYS A 174 10.21 -12.10 9.07
C LYS A 174 8.94 -11.87 8.28
N THR A 175 8.04 -12.82 8.28
CA THR A 175 6.67 -12.62 7.83
C THR A 175 5.83 -12.15 9.01
N ILE A 176 5.18 -10.99 8.87
CA ILE A 176 4.22 -10.45 9.83
C ILE A 176 3.01 -9.99 9.04
N TYR A 177 1.91 -10.71 9.18
CA TYR A 177 0.65 -10.39 8.48
C TYR A 177 0.11 -9.04 8.92
N ASN A 178 -0.60 -8.37 8.01
CA ASN A 178 -1.17 -7.07 8.30
C ASN A 178 -2.13 -7.12 9.49
N PRO A 179 -2.06 -6.15 10.41
CA PRO A 179 -2.97 -6.06 11.54
C PRO A 179 -4.34 -5.54 11.12
N PHE A 180 -5.38 -6.01 11.82
CA PHE A 180 -6.74 -5.53 11.67
C PHE A 180 -7.37 -5.31 13.04
N ASP A 181 -7.88 -4.12 13.28
CA ASP A 181 -8.73 -3.83 14.43
C ASP A 181 -10.16 -4.29 14.11
N ILE A 182 -10.49 -5.51 14.53
CA ILE A 182 -11.76 -6.16 14.20
C ILE A 182 -12.95 -5.38 14.79
N THR A 183 -12.78 -4.82 15.97
CA THR A 183 -13.85 -4.03 16.63
C THR A 183 -14.14 -2.76 15.84
N ALA A 184 -13.07 -2.04 15.43
CA ALA A 184 -13.21 -0.85 14.60
C ALA A 184 -13.81 -1.18 13.22
N LEU A 185 -13.35 -2.27 12.57
CA LEU A 185 -13.90 -2.69 11.28
C LEU A 185 -15.40 -3.00 11.33
N ARG A 186 -15.85 -3.69 12.39
CA ARG A 186 -17.26 -3.98 12.58
C ARG A 186 -18.09 -2.71 12.81
N ALA A 187 -17.60 -1.79 13.65
CA ALA A 187 -18.27 -0.53 13.89
C ALA A 187 -18.34 0.33 12.61
N GLU A 188 -17.26 0.40 11.84
CA GLU A 188 -17.20 1.12 10.55
C GLU A 188 -18.13 0.50 9.49
N ALA A 189 -18.35 -0.82 9.53
CA ALA A 189 -19.25 -1.53 8.60
C ALA A 189 -20.74 -1.27 8.87
N GLU A 190 -21.10 -0.80 10.06
CA GLU A 190 -22.48 -0.40 10.42
C GLU A 190 -22.79 1.06 10.04
N ALA A 191 -21.81 1.83 9.58
CA ALA A 191 -22.05 3.23 9.23
C ALA A 191 -23.00 3.36 8.03
N ASP A 192 -23.80 4.43 8.05
CA ASP A 192 -24.66 4.76 6.92
C ASP A 192 -23.86 4.96 5.62
N SER A 193 -24.40 4.44 4.54
CA SER A 193 -23.77 4.56 3.23
C SER A 193 -24.82 4.55 2.12
N GLU A 194 -24.48 5.16 0.99
CA GLU A 194 -25.30 5.16 -0.24
C GLU A 194 -25.17 3.83 -1.02
N ARG A 195 -25.04 2.71 -0.31
CA ARG A 195 -24.98 1.39 -0.95
C ARG A 195 -26.32 1.06 -1.64
N PRO A 196 -26.30 0.25 -2.69
CA PRO A 196 -27.53 -0.24 -3.32
C PRO A 196 -28.36 -1.08 -2.36
N ASP A 197 -29.68 -1.01 -2.52
CA ASP A 197 -30.57 -2.00 -1.95
C ASP A 197 -30.51 -3.30 -2.78
N GLY A 198 -30.66 -4.45 -2.09
CA GLY A 198 -30.65 -5.76 -2.73
C GLY A 198 -29.25 -6.34 -2.98
N ASP A 199 -29.23 -7.44 -3.74
CA ASP A 199 -28.02 -8.22 -4.03
C ASP A 199 -27.12 -7.51 -5.06
N TYR A 200 -25.83 -7.42 -4.79
CA TYR A 200 -24.81 -6.98 -5.74
C TYR A 200 -23.47 -7.67 -5.51
N LEU A 201 -22.65 -7.70 -6.56
CA LEU A 201 -21.24 -8.07 -6.46
C LEU A 201 -20.41 -6.82 -6.23
N ILE A 202 -19.28 -6.94 -5.53
CA ILE A 202 -18.41 -5.79 -5.28
C ILE A 202 -16.96 -6.09 -5.61
N HIS A 203 -16.26 -5.12 -6.18
CA HIS A 203 -14.81 -5.08 -6.28
C HIS A 203 -14.30 -3.77 -5.69
N VAL A 204 -13.33 -3.86 -4.77
CA VAL A 204 -12.73 -2.70 -4.12
C VAL A 204 -11.26 -2.63 -4.47
N GLY A 205 -10.84 -1.58 -5.16
CA GLY A 205 -9.44 -1.40 -5.53
C GLY A 205 -9.20 -0.25 -6.49
N ARG A 206 -7.98 0.30 -6.47
CA ARG A 206 -7.58 1.34 -7.41
C ARG A 206 -7.66 0.83 -8.85
N PHE A 207 -8.14 1.65 -9.77
CA PHE A 207 -8.15 1.31 -11.19
C PHE A 207 -6.71 1.36 -11.74
N HIS A 208 -6.03 0.22 -11.59
CA HIS A 208 -4.65 0.01 -11.99
C HIS A 208 -4.55 -1.32 -12.78
N PRO A 209 -3.72 -1.42 -13.83
CA PRO A 209 -3.65 -2.64 -14.64
C PRO A 209 -3.46 -3.93 -13.85
N GLY A 210 -2.65 -3.92 -12.79
CA GLY A 210 -2.43 -5.09 -11.93
C GLY A 210 -3.65 -5.57 -11.13
N LYS A 211 -4.72 -4.76 -11.04
CA LYS A 211 -6.00 -5.17 -10.42
C LYS A 211 -6.95 -5.87 -11.39
N ARG A 212 -6.61 -5.88 -12.69
CA ARG A 212 -7.28 -6.65 -13.75
C ARG A 212 -8.79 -6.49 -13.76
N HIS A 213 -9.26 -5.23 -13.65
CA HIS A 213 -10.69 -4.92 -13.85
C HIS A 213 -11.18 -5.33 -15.23
N ASP A 214 -10.30 -5.35 -16.23
CA ASP A 214 -10.58 -5.89 -17.58
C ASP A 214 -11.06 -7.34 -17.51
N ARG A 215 -10.27 -8.21 -16.86
CA ARG A 215 -10.63 -9.62 -16.65
C ARG A 215 -11.92 -9.78 -15.83
N LEU A 216 -12.12 -8.92 -14.82
CA LEU A 216 -13.35 -8.94 -14.03
C LEU A 216 -14.59 -8.65 -14.88
N LEU A 217 -14.55 -7.61 -15.72
CA LEU A 217 -15.64 -7.25 -16.59
C LEU A 217 -15.95 -8.35 -17.63
N GLU A 218 -14.91 -8.94 -18.23
CA GLU A 218 -15.06 -10.07 -19.16
C GLU A 218 -15.68 -11.30 -18.47
N ALA A 219 -15.21 -11.66 -17.28
CA ALA A 219 -15.78 -12.76 -16.51
C ALA A 219 -17.22 -12.49 -16.08
N TYR A 220 -17.53 -11.27 -15.65
CA TYR A 220 -18.87 -10.88 -15.27
C TYR A 220 -19.83 -10.93 -16.46
N ALA A 221 -19.43 -10.46 -17.64
CA ALA A 221 -20.24 -10.54 -18.85
C ALA A 221 -20.61 -11.98 -19.24
N GLN A 222 -19.71 -12.93 -18.98
CA GLN A 222 -19.88 -14.35 -19.30
C GLN A 222 -20.60 -15.15 -18.20
N SER A 223 -20.73 -14.58 -17.00
CA SER A 223 -21.24 -15.32 -15.83
C SER A 223 -22.75 -15.58 -15.84
N GLY A 224 -23.52 -14.80 -16.60
CA GLY A 224 -24.98 -14.84 -16.54
C GLY A 224 -25.59 -14.34 -15.23
N ILE A 225 -24.81 -13.70 -14.37
CA ILE A 225 -25.27 -13.15 -13.08
C ILE A 225 -26.06 -11.86 -13.33
N ASP A 226 -27.31 -11.78 -12.85
CA ASP A 226 -28.16 -10.60 -12.99
C ASP A 226 -27.85 -9.50 -11.96
N ALA A 227 -27.31 -9.86 -10.78
CA ALA A 227 -26.97 -8.90 -9.75
C ALA A 227 -25.91 -7.89 -10.24
N PRO A 228 -26.07 -6.56 -9.98
CA PRO A 228 -25.14 -5.54 -10.43
C PRO A 228 -23.71 -5.76 -9.90
N LEU A 229 -22.70 -5.33 -10.68
CA LEU A 229 -21.31 -5.29 -10.27
C LEU A 229 -20.94 -3.86 -9.85
N VAL A 230 -20.65 -3.66 -8.59
CA VAL A 230 -20.19 -2.38 -8.01
C VAL A 230 -18.67 -2.33 -7.99
N LEU A 231 -18.11 -1.27 -8.60
CA LEU A 231 -16.66 -1.00 -8.60
C LEU A 231 -16.36 0.20 -7.70
N LEU A 232 -15.73 -0.04 -6.56
CA LEU A 232 -15.23 1.00 -5.67
C LEU A 232 -13.74 1.23 -5.90
N GLY A 233 -13.37 2.49 -6.08
CA GLY A 233 -12.00 2.92 -6.29
C GLY A 233 -11.89 4.01 -7.33
N GLN A 234 -10.68 4.47 -7.53
CA GLN A 234 -10.37 5.47 -8.54
C GLN A 234 -9.04 5.15 -9.22
N GLY A 235 -8.83 5.74 -10.37
CA GLY A 235 -7.61 5.62 -11.15
C GLY A 235 -7.34 6.89 -11.96
N LYS A 236 -6.46 6.78 -12.94
CA LYS A 236 -6.31 7.85 -13.92
C LYS A 236 -7.57 7.93 -14.79
N PRO A 237 -8.00 9.13 -15.20
CA PRO A 237 -9.19 9.29 -16.03
C PRO A 237 -9.21 8.40 -17.28
N GLU A 238 -8.05 8.23 -17.93
CA GLU A 238 -7.92 7.40 -19.12
C GLU A 238 -8.15 5.91 -18.85
N GLN A 239 -7.79 5.45 -17.63
CA GLN A 239 -8.02 4.06 -17.22
C GLN A 239 -9.49 3.81 -16.95
N GLU A 240 -10.14 4.70 -16.21
CA GLU A 240 -11.58 4.59 -15.95
C GLU A 240 -12.39 4.65 -17.25
N GLN A 241 -12.06 5.56 -18.15
CA GLN A 241 -12.70 5.67 -19.46
C GLN A 241 -12.57 4.37 -20.27
N ARG A 242 -11.40 3.73 -20.26
CA ARG A 242 -11.18 2.43 -20.92
C ARG A 242 -12.07 1.34 -20.33
N LEU A 243 -12.21 1.28 -19.01
CA LEU A 243 -13.07 0.28 -18.36
C LEU A 243 -14.55 0.51 -18.67
N ARG A 244 -15.00 1.76 -18.68
CA ARG A 244 -16.38 2.12 -19.10
C ARG A 244 -16.64 1.77 -20.56
N GLN A 245 -15.66 1.99 -21.44
CA GLN A 245 -15.76 1.60 -22.84
C GLN A 245 -15.79 0.08 -23.00
N LEU A 246 -15.00 -0.66 -22.23
CA LEU A 246 -15.03 -2.13 -22.23
C LEU A 246 -16.39 -2.65 -21.76
N ALA A 247 -16.97 -2.08 -20.69
CA ALA A 247 -18.30 -2.47 -20.22
C ALA A 247 -19.38 -2.26 -21.32
N LYS A 248 -19.32 -1.16 -22.08
CA LYS A 248 -20.19 -0.93 -23.24
C LYS A 248 -20.00 -1.97 -24.34
N THR A 249 -18.74 -2.28 -24.67
CA THR A 249 -18.42 -3.29 -25.69
C THR A 249 -18.92 -4.69 -25.31
N LEU A 250 -18.94 -4.98 -24.00
CA LEU A 250 -19.45 -6.25 -23.44
C LEU A 250 -20.97 -6.22 -23.18
N HIS A 251 -21.66 -5.13 -23.48
CA HIS A 251 -23.10 -4.93 -23.23
C HIS A 251 -23.54 -5.17 -21.79
N ILE A 252 -22.75 -4.66 -20.83
CA ILE A 252 -22.97 -4.75 -19.37
C ILE A 252 -22.92 -3.38 -18.68
N ASP A 253 -22.87 -2.27 -19.42
CA ASP A 253 -22.68 -0.93 -18.87
C ASP A 253 -23.88 -0.45 -18.02
N ASP A 254 -25.05 -0.98 -18.22
CA ASP A 254 -26.25 -0.78 -17.41
C ASP A 254 -26.16 -1.46 -16.04
N ARG A 255 -25.38 -2.54 -15.92
CA ARG A 255 -25.23 -3.37 -14.72
C ARG A 255 -23.87 -3.18 -14.00
N VAL A 256 -22.96 -2.37 -14.52
CA VAL A 256 -21.66 -2.07 -13.90
C VAL A 256 -21.66 -0.66 -13.34
N TRP A 257 -21.58 -0.54 -12.04
CA TRP A 257 -21.69 0.74 -11.33
C TRP A 257 -20.35 1.22 -10.81
N PHE A 258 -19.79 2.25 -11.42
CA PHE A 258 -18.56 2.91 -11.00
C PHE A 258 -18.90 3.98 -9.94
N LYS A 259 -18.65 3.67 -8.68
CA LYS A 259 -19.00 4.51 -7.51
C LYS A 259 -17.83 5.37 -6.99
N GLY A 260 -16.67 5.30 -7.68
CA GLY A 260 -15.51 6.10 -7.31
C GLY A 260 -14.86 5.67 -6.00
N PHE A 261 -14.00 6.53 -5.47
CA PHE A 261 -13.34 6.28 -4.20
C PHE A 261 -14.31 6.47 -3.04
N GLN A 262 -14.41 5.46 -2.19
CA GLN A 262 -15.16 5.52 -0.94
C GLN A 262 -14.17 5.57 0.24
N LYS A 263 -14.34 6.56 1.10
CA LYS A 263 -13.51 6.73 2.31
C LYS A 263 -13.70 5.55 3.26
N ASN A 264 -14.94 5.09 3.41
CA ASN A 264 -15.29 3.87 4.13
C ASN A 264 -16.01 2.90 3.19
N PRO A 265 -15.31 1.87 2.65
CA PRO A 265 -15.92 0.87 1.79
C PRO A 265 -16.64 -0.25 2.56
N LEU A 266 -16.46 -0.35 3.89
CA LEU A 266 -16.91 -1.49 4.67
C LEU A 266 -18.44 -1.70 4.67
N PRO A 267 -19.32 -0.67 4.75
CA PRO A 267 -20.74 -0.87 4.61
C PRO A 267 -21.15 -1.44 3.25
N TRP A 268 -20.42 -1.05 2.19
CA TRP A 268 -20.62 -1.58 0.85
C TRP A 268 -20.19 -3.05 0.74
N ILE A 269 -19.05 -3.40 1.37
CA ILE A 269 -18.56 -4.78 1.42
C ILE A 269 -19.53 -5.65 2.21
N LYS A 270 -19.97 -5.18 3.38
CA LYS A 270 -20.93 -5.90 4.23
C LYS A 270 -22.26 -6.16 3.52
N GLY A 271 -22.78 -5.20 2.76
CA GLY A 271 -24.04 -5.33 2.02
C GLY A 271 -23.92 -6.14 0.74
N ALA A 272 -22.73 -6.45 0.27
CA ALA A 272 -22.54 -7.20 -0.97
C ALA A 272 -22.79 -8.70 -0.78
N ARG A 273 -23.41 -9.33 -1.78
CA ARG A 273 -23.54 -10.78 -1.84
C ARG A 273 -22.19 -11.48 -1.99
N MET A 274 -21.25 -10.88 -2.72
CA MET A 274 -19.92 -11.43 -2.94
C MET A 274 -18.90 -10.33 -3.26
N LEU A 275 -17.74 -10.42 -2.60
CA LEU A 275 -16.54 -9.66 -2.97
C LEU A 275 -15.75 -10.43 -4.04
N VAL A 276 -15.37 -9.75 -5.12
CA VAL A 276 -14.56 -10.34 -6.19
C VAL A 276 -13.19 -9.67 -6.27
N LEU A 277 -12.14 -10.46 -6.30
CA LEU A 277 -10.76 -10.01 -6.44
C LEU A 277 -10.14 -10.62 -7.71
N SER A 278 -9.81 -9.77 -8.69
CA SER A 278 -9.30 -10.18 -10.00
C SER A 278 -7.81 -9.92 -10.22
N SER A 279 -7.11 -9.42 -9.20
CA SER A 279 -5.72 -8.97 -9.28
C SER A 279 -4.75 -10.06 -9.76
N ASP A 280 -3.76 -9.68 -10.57
CA ASP A 280 -2.68 -10.60 -10.96
C ASP A 280 -1.79 -10.98 -9.76
N SER A 281 -1.65 -10.08 -8.79
CA SER A 281 -0.84 -10.29 -7.59
C SER A 281 -1.28 -9.36 -6.46
N GLU A 282 -1.31 -9.89 -5.25
CA GLU A 282 -1.52 -9.14 -4.01
C GLU A 282 -0.38 -9.42 -3.04
N GLY A 283 0.00 -8.40 -2.27
CA GLY A 283 0.94 -8.62 -1.16
C GLY A 283 0.28 -9.40 -0.03
N PHE A 284 -0.94 -8.99 0.35
CA PHE A 284 -1.73 -9.63 1.39
C PHE A 284 -3.23 -9.77 1.04
N GLY A 285 -3.79 -8.82 0.29
CA GLY A 285 -5.22 -8.81 -0.04
C GLY A 285 -6.10 -8.33 1.13
N ASN A 286 -5.78 -7.16 1.69
CA ASN A 286 -6.49 -6.60 2.85
C ASN A 286 -8.01 -6.62 2.71
N VAL A 287 -8.52 -6.31 1.52
CA VAL A 287 -9.96 -6.26 1.24
C VAL A 287 -10.68 -7.60 1.47
N VAL A 288 -9.98 -8.73 1.26
CA VAL A 288 -10.54 -10.06 1.53
C VAL A 288 -10.71 -10.31 3.04
N VAL A 289 -9.78 -9.77 3.84
CA VAL A 289 -9.88 -9.84 5.31
C VAL A 289 -10.96 -8.87 5.81
N GLU A 290 -11.05 -7.70 5.21
CA GLU A 290 -12.09 -6.70 5.50
C GLU A 290 -13.48 -7.29 5.22
N ASP A 291 -13.67 -8.02 4.12
CA ASP A 291 -14.91 -8.74 3.80
C ASP A 291 -15.27 -9.78 4.87
N ARG A 292 -14.35 -10.69 5.20
CA ARG A 292 -14.58 -11.76 6.18
C ARG A 292 -14.82 -11.27 7.61
N LYS A 293 -14.43 -10.04 7.94
CA LYS A 293 -14.54 -9.48 9.30
C LYS A 293 -15.69 -8.50 9.44
N SER A 294 -16.21 -7.96 8.34
CA SER A 294 -17.36 -7.05 8.35
C SER A 294 -18.72 -7.79 8.37
N VAL A 295 -18.73 -9.09 8.17
CA VAL A 295 -19.93 -9.94 8.22
C VAL A 295 -20.14 -10.57 9.60
#